data_93d3a880ec63efcb52b59e91949f0285
#
_entry.id   93d3a880ec63efcb52b59e91949f0285
#
_cell.length_a   1.000
_cell.length_b   1.000
_cell.length_c   1.000
_cell.angle_alpha   90.00
_cell.angle_beta   90.00
_cell.angle_gamma   90.00
#
_symmetry.space_group_name_H-M   'P 1'
#
loop_
_entity.id
_entity.type
_entity.pdbx_description
1 polymer ?
#
loop_
_entity_poly.entity_id
_entity_poly.type
_entity_poly.pdbx_seq_one_letter_code
_entity_poly.pdbx_strand_id
1 'polypeptide(L)'
;MDWEKIRADWAARGFSCGLWVDPPGKVWADFVHDTDELVMVMEGQQEFEMTVNSYRPRIGEELLIPAGTRHTARNTGQVTSKWLYGYKR
;
A
#
# COMPACT_ATOMS: atom_id res chain seq x y z
N MET A 1 2.18 -14.17 -7.85
CA MET A 1 3.06 -13.46 -6.90
C MET A 1 3.02 -14.16 -5.56
N ASP A 2 4.17 -14.41 -4.99
CA ASP A 2 4.28 -15.19 -3.75
C ASP A 2 4.18 -14.28 -2.52
N TRP A 3 2.98 -14.20 -1.92
CA TRP A 3 2.74 -13.39 -0.74
C TRP A 3 3.61 -13.81 0.45
N GLU A 4 3.76 -15.12 0.66
CA GLU A 4 4.54 -15.60 1.80
C GLU A 4 6.01 -15.13 1.73
N LYS A 5 6.56 -15.08 0.54
CA LYS A 5 7.92 -14.61 0.29
C LYS A 5 8.05 -13.11 0.56
N ILE A 6 7.08 -12.33 0.12
CA ILE A 6 7.04 -10.88 0.35
C ILE A 6 6.91 -10.60 1.85
N ARG A 7 6.01 -11.31 2.51
CA ARG A 7 5.79 -11.17 3.93
C ARG A 7 7.05 -11.47 4.74
N ALA A 8 7.76 -12.52 4.38
CA ALA A 8 9.01 -12.90 5.04
C ALA A 8 10.09 -11.83 4.82
N ASP A 9 10.19 -11.29 3.60
CA ASP A 9 11.13 -10.22 3.29
C ASP A 9 10.83 -8.96 4.11
N TRP A 10 9.57 -8.55 4.16
CA TRP A 10 9.17 -7.38 4.94
C TRP A 10 9.43 -7.58 6.43
N ALA A 11 9.15 -8.78 6.95
CA ALA A 11 9.42 -9.11 8.35
C ALA A 11 10.92 -8.99 8.67
N ALA A 12 11.77 -9.49 7.78
CA ALA A 12 13.23 -9.41 7.94
C ALA A 12 13.71 -7.96 7.96
N ARG A 13 12.98 -7.05 7.32
CA ARG A 13 13.30 -5.63 7.28
C ARG A 13 12.59 -4.84 8.38
N GLY A 14 11.87 -5.51 9.27
CA GLY A 14 11.20 -4.89 10.40
C GLY A 14 9.80 -4.36 10.13
N PHE A 15 9.12 -4.85 9.06
CA PHE A 15 7.77 -4.42 8.71
C PHE A 15 6.76 -5.53 8.95
N SER A 16 5.56 -5.14 9.38
CA SER A 16 4.40 -6.02 9.33
C SER A 16 3.97 -6.21 7.88
N CYS A 17 3.02 -7.11 7.63
CA CYS A 17 2.47 -7.31 6.29
C CYS A 17 1.04 -7.82 6.41
N GLY A 18 0.09 -7.01 5.99
CA GLY A 18 -1.33 -7.35 5.95
C GLY A 18 -1.87 -7.19 4.55
N LEU A 19 -3.09 -7.64 4.32
CA LEU A 19 -3.77 -7.57 3.03
C LEU A 19 -5.04 -6.73 3.14
N TRP A 20 -5.19 -5.76 2.23
CA TRP A 20 -6.42 -5.04 2.00
C TRP A 20 -7.06 -5.48 0.70
N VAL A 21 -8.41 -5.58 0.71
CA VAL A 21 -9.21 -5.91 -0.47
C VAL A 21 -10.23 -4.78 -0.63
N ASP A 22 -10.11 -4.02 -1.70
CA ASP A 22 -10.94 -2.84 -1.93
C ASP A 22 -11.77 -2.98 -3.20
N PRO A 23 -13.09 -2.74 -3.14
CA PRO A 23 -13.90 -2.68 -4.35
C PRO A 23 -13.56 -1.45 -5.18
N PRO A 24 -13.97 -1.42 -6.48
CA PRO A 24 -13.75 -0.23 -7.30
C PRO A 24 -14.32 1.03 -6.65
N GLY A 25 -13.56 2.10 -6.71
CA GLY A 25 -13.98 3.39 -6.16
C GLY A 25 -13.77 3.55 -4.66
N LYS A 26 -13.29 2.54 -3.96
CA LYS A 26 -13.03 2.67 -2.52
C LYS A 26 -11.91 3.68 -2.27
N VAL A 27 -12.15 4.57 -1.32
CA VAL A 27 -11.21 5.62 -0.93
C VAL A 27 -10.97 5.53 0.58
N TRP A 28 -9.70 5.44 0.95
CA TRP A 28 -9.23 5.57 2.33
C TRP A 28 -8.50 6.89 2.42
N ALA A 29 -9.18 7.92 2.98
CA ALA A 29 -8.70 9.30 2.89
C ALA A 29 -7.97 9.75 4.15
N ASP A 30 -6.97 10.59 3.93
CA ASP A 30 -6.33 11.43 4.95
C ASP A 30 -5.72 10.68 6.13
N PHE A 31 -5.07 9.56 5.85
CA PHE A 31 -4.33 8.84 6.86
C PHE A 31 -2.99 9.51 7.15
N VAL A 32 -2.60 9.51 8.41
CA VAL A 32 -1.26 9.88 8.85
C VAL A 32 -0.82 8.85 9.87
N HIS A 33 0.36 8.26 9.64
CA HIS A 33 0.93 7.29 10.58
C HIS A 33 2.24 7.83 11.12
N ASP A 34 2.55 7.50 12.36
CA ASP A 34 3.80 7.93 13.02
C ASP A 34 4.95 6.94 12.76
N THR A 35 4.79 6.04 11.83
CA THR A 35 5.80 5.07 11.42
C THR A 35 5.79 4.95 9.89
N ASP A 36 6.91 4.51 9.31
CA ASP A 36 6.98 4.26 7.88
C ASP A 36 6.05 3.12 7.49
N GLU A 37 5.47 3.23 6.30
CA GLU A 37 4.59 2.21 5.74
C GLU A 37 5.11 1.75 4.38
N LEU A 38 5.06 0.44 4.13
CA LEU A 38 5.26 -0.13 2.80
C LEU A 38 3.92 -0.55 2.24
N VAL A 39 3.73 -0.33 0.94
CA VAL A 39 2.55 -0.81 0.21
C VAL A 39 2.98 -1.48 -1.08
N MET A 40 2.19 -2.46 -1.53
CA MET A 40 2.44 -3.18 -2.78
C MET A 40 1.11 -3.67 -3.34
N VAL A 41 0.82 -3.32 -4.59
CA VAL A 41 -0.40 -3.78 -5.26
C VAL A 41 -0.17 -5.20 -5.77
N MET A 42 -1.10 -6.10 -5.46
CA MET A 42 -1.05 -7.51 -5.87
C MET A 42 -1.97 -7.78 -7.05
N GLU A 43 -3.15 -7.16 -7.07
CA GLU A 43 -4.15 -7.30 -8.14
C GLU A 43 -4.89 -5.98 -8.29
N GLY A 44 -5.31 -5.68 -9.52
CA GLY A 44 -6.06 -4.47 -9.80
C GLY A 44 -5.19 -3.23 -9.84
N GLN A 45 -5.78 -2.09 -9.52
CA GLN A 45 -5.11 -0.79 -9.56
C GLN A 45 -5.35 -0.05 -8.25
N GLN A 46 -4.33 0.70 -7.84
CA GLN A 46 -4.41 1.50 -6.64
C GLN A 46 -3.61 2.78 -6.85
N GLU A 47 -4.15 3.91 -6.39
CA GLU A 47 -3.45 5.18 -6.38
C GLU A 47 -3.17 5.57 -4.94
N PHE A 48 -1.94 6.01 -4.68
CA PHE A 48 -1.55 6.53 -3.37
C PHE A 48 -1.17 7.99 -3.53
N GLU A 49 -2.05 8.87 -3.05
CA GLU A 49 -1.82 10.32 -3.08
C GLU A 49 -1.15 10.75 -1.79
N MET A 50 -0.01 11.43 -1.92
CA MET A 50 0.70 12.04 -0.81
C MET A 50 0.64 13.55 -0.93
N THR A 51 1.20 14.27 0.03
CA THR A 51 1.12 15.73 0.09
C THR A 51 1.54 16.43 -1.20
N VAL A 52 2.57 15.91 -1.88
CA VAL A 52 3.15 16.55 -3.07
C VAL A 52 2.83 15.79 -4.35
N ASN A 53 2.77 14.47 -4.29
CA ASN A 53 2.67 13.60 -5.47
C ASN A 53 1.64 12.51 -5.30
N SER A 54 1.12 12.03 -6.44
CA SER A 54 0.32 10.80 -6.51
C SER A 54 1.13 9.72 -7.20
N TYR A 55 0.99 8.48 -6.74
CA TYR A 55 1.70 7.33 -7.26
C TYR A 55 0.71 6.24 -7.64
N ARG A 56 0.96 5.58 -8.77
CA ARG A 56 0.22 4.39 -9.22
C ARG A 56 1.21 3.26 -9.41
N PRO A 57 1.58 2.55 -8.33
CA PRO A 57 2.58 1.50 -8.42
C PRO A 57 2.11 0.37 -9.34
N ARG A 58 3.05 -0.23 -10.04
CA ARG A 58 2.78 -1.44 -10.80
C ARG A 58 2.59 -2.61 -9.84
N ILE A 59 1.91 -3.66 -10.31
CA ILE A 59 1.76 -4.89 -9.53
C ILE A 59 3.16 -5.40 -9.16
N GLY A 60 3.37 -5.64 -7.86
CA GLY A 60 4.65 -6.12 -7.35
C GLY A 60 5.68 -5.03 -7.06
N GLU A 61 5.38 -3.78 -7.36
CA GLU A 61 6.28 -2.66 -7.07
C GLU A 61 6.04 -2.14 -5.66
N GLU A 62 7.11 -2.02 -4.90
CA GLU A 62 7.05 -1.55 -3.53
C GLU A 62 7.08 -0.03 -3.48
N LEU A 63 6.23 0.56 -2.66
CA LEU A 63 6.21 2.01 -2.42
C LEU A 63 6.36 2.27 -0.93
N LEU A 64 7.25 3.17 -0.57
CA LEU A 64 7.43 3.61 0.82
C LEU A 64 6.66 4.89 1.05
N ILE A 65 5.83 4.90 2.10
CA ILE A 65 5.15 6.09 2.59
C ILE A 65 5.84 6.46 3.90
N PRO A 66 6.60 7.57 3.93
CA PRO A 66 7.36 7.94 5.12
C PRO A 66 6.44 8.30 6.30
N ALA A 67 6.94 8.08 7.51
CA ALA A 67 6.24 8.49 8.74
C ALA A 67 5.84 9.96 8.67
N GLY A 68 4.65 10.28 9.17
CA GLY A 68 4.15 11.65 9.21
C GLY A 68 3.59 12.19 7.90
N THR A 69 3.61 11.38 6.83
CA THR A 69 3.09 11.80 5.53
C THR A 69 1.60 11.54 5.45
N ARG A 70 0.80 12.60 5.22
CA ARG A 70 -0.63 12.45 4.96
C ARG A 70 -0.82 11.79 3.59
N HIS A 71 -1.66 10.77 3.53
CA HIS A 71 -1.87 10.04 2.30
C HIS A 71 -3.30 9.52 2.17
N THR A 72 -3.71 9.28 0.92
CA THR A 72 -5.01 8.75 0.55
C THR A 72 -4.81 7.61 -0.42
N ALA A 73 -5.48 6.47 -0.17
CA ALA A 73 -5.42 5.29 -1.04
C ALA A 73 -6.75 5.16 -1.78
N ARG A 74 -6.71 5.01 -3.12
CA ARG A 74 -7.91 4.89 -3.96
C ARG A 74 -7.79 3.72 -4.90
N ASN A 75 -8.87 2.94 -5.03
CA ASN A 75 -8.99 2.00 -6.15
C ASN A 75 -9.51 2.78 -7.35
N THR A 76 -8.62 3.07 -8.29
CA THR A 76 -8.94 3.83 -9.51
C THR A 76 -9.29 2.94 -10.68
N GLY A 77 -9.28 1.62 -10.48
CA GLY A 77 -9.62 0.66 -11.52
C GLY A 77 -11.10 0.30 -11.53
N GLN A 78 -11.44 -0.67 -12.38
CA GLN A 78 -12.81 -1.13 -12.54
C GLN A 78 -13.05 -2.51 -11.93
N VAL A 79 -12.04 -3.07 -11.29
CA VAL A 79 -12.12 -4.36 -10.60
C VAL A 79 -11.62 -4.20 -9.16
N THR A 80 -11.95 -5.17 -8.33
CA THR A 80 -11.45 -5.22 -6.96
C THR A 80 -9.92 -5.22 -6.97
N SER A 81 -9.32 -4.41 -6.11
CA SER A 81 -7.88 -4.41 -5.92
C SER A 81 -7.52 -5.15 -4.64
N LYS A 82 -6.35 -5.78 -4.67
CA LYS A 82 -5.74 -6.42 -3.49
C LYS A 82 -4.35 -5.84 -3.35
N TRP A 83 -4.03 -5.35 -2.15
CA TRP A 83 -2.74 -4.74 -1.90
C TRP A 83 -2.25 -5.04 -0.49
N LEU A 84 -0.94 -5.14 -0.38
CA LEU A 84 -0.27 -5.39 0.88
C LEU A 84 0.08 -4.05 1.53
N TYR A 85 0.00 -4.01 2.84
CA TYR A 85 0.43 -2.87 3.63
C TYR A 85 1.22 -3.37 4.83
N GLY A 86 2.23 -2.62 5.23
CA GLY A 86 3.04 -2.97 6.39
C GLY A 86 3.59 -1.74 7.07
N TYR A 87 3.67 -1.80 8.39
CA TYR A 87 4.20 -0.71 9.21
C TYR A 87 5.53 -1.11 9.81
N LYS A 88 6.44 -0.15 9.87
CA LYS A 88 7.73 -0.33 10.54
C LYS A 88 7.49 -0.58 12.03
N ARG A 89 8.09 -1.62 12.55
CA ARG A 89 7.98 -2.00 13.97
C ARG A 89 9.16 -1.49 14.77
#